data_47aff96c2741f141819ff1424a1979cb
#
_entry.id   47aff96c2741f141819ff1424a1979cb
#
_cell.length_a   1.000
_cell.length_b   1.000
_cell.length_c   1.000
_cell.angle_alpha   90.00
_cell.angle_beta   90.00
_cell.angle_gamma   90.00
#
_symmetry.space_group_name_H-M   'P 1'
#
loop_
_entity.id
_entity.type
_entity.pdbx_description
1 polymer ?
#
loop_
_entity_poly.entity_id
_entity_poly.type
_entity_poly.pdbx_seq_one_letter_code
_entity_poly.pdbx_strand_id
1 'polypeptide(L)'
;MKVGIDSYCYHRFLGDVYPEQQPPADPFTMDRVIDRAHEMGCAGISLESCFFPSFDPGYLADVRARLDAYSFDRVYAWGHPDGLEAGRNPQAKDDMLRHIHHAKAIGATVMRVVGSSFSFVRDPHEPQLRILGDWFREAVRVAAGEGVSLAIENHIDYDADEILRLIEEIDSPFFGVNLDTANFLRVQDDPVEATEKLAPYVLATHVKDIEPVKGRSVRAWNYFACVAAGEGLVEIDKIVAILARAGYRGLLAFEVDMPAARWLGREDEMVERSVAYLKRLAAAEASHG
;
A
#
# COMPACT_ATOMS: atom_id res chain seq x y z
N MET A 1 -9.07 -3.04 -14.45
CA MET A 1 -8.44 -3.11 -13.11
C MET A 1 -9.29 -3.99 -12.22
N LYS A 2 -8.69 -4.62 -11.22
CA LYS A 2 -9.36 -5.43 -10.20
C LYS A 2 -9.51 -4.62 -8.92
N VAL A 3 -10.46 -4.98 -8.04
CA VAL A 3 -10.68 -4.25 -6.78
C VAL A 3 -10.43 -5.18 -5.60
N GLY A 4 -9.76 -4.67 -4.60
CA GLY A 4 -9.44 -5.37 -3.35
C GLY A 4 -9.27 -4.41 -2.19
N ILE A 5 -8.70 -4.93 -1.14
CA ILE A 5 -8.33 -4.18 0.07
C ILE A 5 -6.87 -4.43 0.41
N ASP A 6 -6.28 -3.52 1.16
CA ASP A 6 -5.11 -3.83 1.98
C ASP A 6 -5.55 -4.33 3.36
N SER A 7 -4.82 -5.27 3.93
CA SER A 7 -5.11 -5.82 5.26
C SER A 7 -4.98 -4.77 6.36
N TYR A 8 -4.27 -3.66 6.12
CA TYR A 8 -4.18 -2.54 7.04
C TYR A 8 -5.53 -1.87 7.31
N CYS A 9 -6.52 -2.03 6.43
CA CYS A 9 -7.92 -1.65 6.71
C CYS A 9 -8.43 -2.19 8.04
N TYR A 10 -7.88 -3.32 8.48
CA TYR A 10 -8.27 -4.00 9.73
C TYR A 10 -7.16 -3.99 10.78
N HIS A 11 -6.18 -3.05 10.67
CA HIS A 11 -5.01 -2.96 11.58
C HIS A 11 -5.42 -3.00 13.06
N ARG A 12 -6.49 -2.25 13.43
CA ARG A 12 -7.03 -2.24 14.80
C ARG A 12 -7.49 -3.63 15.26
N PHE A 13 -8.13 -4.39 14.36
CA PHE A 13 -8.60 -5.76 14.64
C PHE A 13 -7.43 -6.77 14.68
N LEU A 14 -6.32 -6.44 14.02
CA LEU A 14 -5.09 -7.24 13.98
C LEU A 14 -4.09 -6.87 15.08
N GLY A 15 -4.45 -5.92 15.96
CA GLY A 15 -3.68 -5.58 17.16
C GLY A 15 -2.88 -4.28 17.08
N ASP A 16 -2.85 -3.59 15.94
CA ASP A 16 -2.26 -2.25 15.82
C ASP A 16 -3.34 -1.19 16.11
N VAL A 17 -3.39 -0.76 17.37
CA VAL A 17 -4.43 0.12 17.90
C VAL A 17 -3.85 1.50 18.18
N TYR A 18 -4.28 2.49 17.40
CA TYR A 18 -3.86 3.88 17.60
C TYR A 18 -4.44 4.48 18.88
N PRO A 19 -3.80 5.52 19.46
CA PRO A 19 -4.23 6.14 20.73
C PRO A 19 -5.70 6.64 20.73
N GLU A 20 -6.22 7.01 19.57
CA GLU A 20 -7.61 7.49 19.40
C GLU A 20 -8.63 6.36 19.25
N GLN A 21 -8.17 5.12 19.08
CA GLN A 21 -9.02 3.94 18.88
C GLN A 21 -9.21 3.18 20.19
N GLN A 22 -10.26 2.37 20.23
CA GLN A 22 -10.46 1.35 21.26
C GLN A 22 -10.13 -0.03 20.69
N PRO A 23 -9.49 -0.92 21.47
CA PRO A 23 -9.32 -2.31 21.06
C PRO A 23 -10.64 -2.94 20.62
N PRO A 24 -10.65 -3.80 19.61
CA PRO A 24 -11.88 -4.46 19.17
C PRO A 24 -12.33 -5.48 20.21
N ALA A 25 -13.66 -5.66 20.34
CA ALA A 25 -14.21 -6.71 21.19
C ALA A 25 -13.96 -8.12 20.60
N ASP A 26 -13.85 -8.21 19.28
CA ASP A 26 -13.61 -9.45 18.53
C ASP A 26 -12.39 -9.23 17.58
N PRO A 27 -11.17 -9.58 18.02
CA PRO A 27 -9.97 -9.47 17.20
C PRO A 27 -10.02 -10.38 15.97
N PHE A 28 -9.41 -9.94 14.87
CA PHE A 28 -9.28 -10.74 13.66
C PHE A 28 -7.95 -11.47 13.62
N THR A 29 -7.94 -12.56 12.87
CA THR A 29 -6.72 -13.18 12.34
C THR A 29 -6.53 -12.73 10.87
N MET A 30 -5.35 -12.93 10.30
CA MET A 30 -5.11 -12.69 8.88
C MET A 30 -6.08 -13.52 8.01
N ASP A 31 -6.37 -14.76 8.40
CA ASP A 31 -7.36 -15.61 7.72
C ASP A 31 -8.74 -14.96 7.66
N ARG A 32 -9.18 -14.36 8.79
CA ARG A 32 -10.47 -13.66 8.83
C ARG A 32 -10.49 -12.45 7.90
N VAL A 33 -9.38 -11.73 7.79
CA VAL A 33 -9.27 -10.58 6.85
C VAL A 33 -9.36 -11.06 5.40
N ILE A 34 -8.67 -12.15 5.05
CA ILE A 34 -8.75 -12.75 3.70
C ILE A 34 -10.19 -13.19 3.39
N ASP A 35 -10.86 -13.86 4.34
CA ASP A 35 -12.26 -14.27 4.19
C ASP A 35 -13.18 -13.06 4.03
N ARG A 36 -12.94 -12.00 4.81
CA ARG A 36 -13.74 -10.78 4.72
C ARG A 36 -13.60 -10.09 3.35
N ALA A 37 -12.41 -10.05 2.79
CA ALA A 37 -12.20 -9.57 1.43
C ALA A 37 -12.99 -10.41 0.41
N HIS A 38 -13.02 -11.73 0.59
CA HIS A 38 -13.82 -12.61 -0.25
C HIS A 38 -15.33 -12.38 -0.11
N GLU A 39 -15.84 -12.25 1.12
CA GLU A 39 -17.25 -11.92 1.40
C GLU A 39 -17.69 -10.62 0.72
N MET A 40 -16.82 -9.62 0.67
CA MET A 40 -17.06 -8.36 -0.06
C MET A 40 -16.94 -8.51 -1.59
N GLY A 41 -16.59 -9.71 -2.09
CA GLY A 41 -16.40 -9.98 -3.51
C GLY A 41 -15.21 -9.21 -4.10
N CYS A 42 -14.13 -9.04 -3.33
CA CYS A 42 -12.86 -8.55 -3.83
C CYS A 42 -12.25 -9.55 -4.82
N ALA A 43 -11.44 -9.05 -5.73
CA ALA A 43 -10.69 -9.86 -6.70
C ALA A 43 -9.23 -10.11 -6.24
N GLY A 44 -8.84 -9.56 -5.09
CA GLY A 44 -7.50 -9.71 -4.53
C GLY A 44 -7.33 -8.96 -3.24
N ILE A 45 -6.12 -9.06 -2.68
CA ILE A 45 -5.76 -8.45 -1.41
C ILE A 45 -4.27 -8.07 -1.38
N SER A 46 -3.95 -6.95 -0.74
CA SER A 46 -2.61 -6.60 -0.31
C SER A 46 -2.45 -7.02 1.16
N LEU A 47 -1.36 -7.70 1.50
CA LEU A 47 -1.16 -8.36 2.79
C LEU A 47 0.04 -7.76 3.51
N GLU A 48 -0.21 -7.00 4.58
CA GLU A 48 0.81 -6.45 5.46
C GLU A 48 1.50 -7.55 6.26
N SER A 49 2.79 -7.72 6.02
CA SER A 49 3.58 -8.77 6.65
C SER A 49 3.74 -8.62 8.16
N CYS A 50 3.61 -7.40 8.69
CA CYS A 50 3.65 -7.13 10.13
C CYS A 50 2.51 -7.80 10.91
N PHE A 51 1.43 -8.18 10.24
CA PHE A 51 0.30 -8.90 10.85
C PHE A 51 0.37 -10.42 10.69
N PHE A 52 1.41 -10.95 10.05
CA PHE A 52 1.58 -12.38 9.96
C PHE A 52 2.07 -12.94 11.31
N PRO A 53 1.39 -13.93 11.90
CA PRO A 53 1.81 -14.51 13.17
C PRO A 53 3.09 -15.36 13.05
N SER A 54 3.41 -15.81 11.83
CA SER A 54 4.59 -16.63 11.53
C SER A 54 5.03 -16.49 10.09
N PHE A 55 6.32 -16.72 9.82
CA PHE A 55 6.89 -16.88 8.48
C PHE A 55 7.35 -18.33 8.23
N ASP A 56 6.89 -19.28 9.02
CA ASP A 56 7.17 -20.69 8.80
C ASP A 56 6.59 -21.16 7.46
N PRO A 57 7.30 -22.06 6.73
CA PRO A 57 6.85 -22.52 5.43
C PRO A 57 5.43 -23.12 5.44
N GLY A 58 5.02 -23.76 6.53
CA GLY A 58 3.67 -24.31 6.70
C GLY A 58 2.61 -23.22 6.71
N TYR A 59 2.79 -22.18 7.53
CA TYR A 59 1.86 -21.06 7.59
C TYR A 59 1.77 -20.31 6.24
N LEU A 60 2.91 -20.03 5.60
CA LEU A 60 2.91 -19.37 4.29
C LEU A 60 2.22 -20.21 3.21
N ALA A 61 2.36 -21.54 3.26
CA ALA A 61 1.65 -22.44 2.36
C ALA A 61 0.13 -22.43 2.61
N ASP A 62 -0.31 -22.34 3.86
CA ASP A 62 -1.74 -22.25 4.21
C ASP A 62 -2.34 -20.92 3.73
N VAL A 63 -1.63 -19.79 3.93
CA VAL A 63 -2.03 -18.48 3.37
C VAL A 63 -2.15 -18.57 1.85
N ARG A 64 -1.15 -19.13 1.17
CA ARG A 64 -1.19 -19.32 -0.28
C ARG A 64 -2.39 -20.15 -0.71
N ALA A 65 -2.63 -21.29 -0.07
CA ALA A 65 -3.74 -22.19 -0.41
C ALA A 65 -5.10 -21.47 -0.28
N ARG A 66 -5.27 -20.64 0.76
CA ARG A 66 -6.48 -19.84 0.96
C ARG A 66 -6.66 -18.80 -0.15
N LEU A 67 -5.61 -18.06 -0.50
CA LEU A 67 -5.64 -17.08 -1.59
C LEU A 67 -5.93 -17.74 -2.94
N ASP A 68 -5.35 -18.92 -3.20
CA ASP A 68 -5.57 -19.69 -4.42
C ASP A 68 -7.02 -20.22 -4.50
N ALA A 69 -7.60 -20.65 -3.37
CA ALA A 69 -8.99 -21.09 -3.30
C ALA A 69 -9.99 -19.99 -3.69
N TYR A 70 -9.67 -18.73 -3.38
CA TYR A 70 -10.46 -17.55 -3.77
C TYR A 70 -10.04 -16.96 -5.12
N SER A 71 -9.02 -17.51 -5.77
CA SER A 71 -8.43 -16.97 -7.00
C SER A 71 -8.00 -15.51 -6.86
N PHE A 72 -7.49 -15.14 -5.71
CA PHE A 72 -7.11 -13.77 -5.39
C PHE A 72 -5.81 -13.38 -6.07
N ASP A 73 -5.80 -12.21 -6.72
CA ASP A 73 -4.57 -11.45 -6.94
C ASP A 73 -4.03 -11.02 -5.57
N ARG A 74 -2.71 -10.98 -5.44
CA ARG A 74 -2.07 -10.68 -4.17
C ARG A 74 -0.85 -9.80 -4.31
N VAL A 75 -0.76 -8.81 -3.43
CA VAL A 75 0.43 -8.01 -3.19
C VAL A 75 0.93 -8.38 -1.79
N TYR A 76 2.23 -8.55 -1.65
CA TYR A 76 2.86 -8.72 -0.35
C TYR A 76 3.38 -7.35 0.12
N ALA A 77 2.97 -6.86 1.26
CA ALA A 77 3.37 -5.56 1.76
C ALA A 77 4.39 -5.69 2.91
N TRP A 78 5.55 -5.07 2.75
CA TRP A 78 6.62 -5.03 3.73
C TRP A 78 6.98 -3.60 4.08
N GLY A 79 7.39 -3.37 5.34
CA GLY A 79 8.05 -2.14 5.74
C GLY A 79 7.27 -1.24 6.69
N HIS A 80 6.28 -1.77 7.39
CA HIS A 80 5.61 -1.02 8.46
C HIS A 80 6.44 -1.04 9.76
N PRO A 81 6.51 0.09 10.52
CA PRO A 81 6.00 1.42 10.14
C PRO A 81 7.00 2.31 9.39
N ASP A 82 8.32 2.08 9.52
CA ASP A 82 9.36 3.01 9.08
C ASP A 82 10.19 2.51 7.89
N GLY A 83 9.90 1.30 7.40
CA GLY A 83 10.58 0.72 6.24
C GLY A 83 12.09 0.61 6.42
N LEU A 84 12.84 1.14 5.45
CA LEU A 84 14.30 1.17 5.45
C LEU A 84 14.89 2.34 6.29
N GLU A 85 14.03 3.09 7.00
CA GLU A 85 14.42 4.25 7.83
C GLU A 85 15.34 5.22 7.07
N ALA A 86 14.95 5.57 5.85
CA ALA A 86 15.74 6.46 4.99
C ALA A 86 17.20 5.99 4.74
N GLY A 87 17.41 4.67 4.70
CA GLY A 87 18.74 4.09 4.52
C GLY A 87 19.60 4.04 5.78
N ARG A 88 19.02 4.19 6.97
CA ARG A 88 19.74 4.21 8.25
C ARG A 88 19.76 2.87 8.97
N ASN A 89 18.92 1.93 8.55
CA ASN A 89 18.78 0.63 9.20
C ASN A 89 19.19 -0.54 8.27
N PRO A 90 20.47 -0.95 8.28
CA PRO A 90 20.91 -2.10 7.49
C PRO A 90 20.19 -3.41 7.84
N GLN A 91 19.74 -3.57 9.09
CA GLN A 91 19.00 -4.75 9.52
C GLN A 91 17.62 -4.81 8.86
N ALA A 92 16.97 -3.65 8.65
CA ALA A 92 15.73 -3.58 7.89
C ALA A 92 15.95 -3.96 6.42
N LYS A 93 17.10 -3.58 5.82
CA LYS A 93 17.46 -4.04 4.47
C LYS A 93 17.58 -5.56 4.40
N ASP A 94 18.30 -6.17 5.34
CA ASP A 94 18.48 -7.62 5.39
C ASP A 94 17.14 -8.33 5.62
N ASP A 95 16.26 -7.72 6.38
CA ASP A 95 14.89 -8.18 6.59
C ASP A 95 14.06 -8.12 5.31
N MET A 96 14.08 -6.98 4.61
CA MET A 96 13.43 -6.82 3.31
C MET A 96 13.86 -7.89 2.31
N LEU A 97 15.17 -8.20 2.24
CA LEU A 97 15.69 -9.24 1.36
C LEU A 97 15.12 -10.63 1.70
N ARG A 98 14.96 -10.97 2.98
CA ARG A 98 14.31 -12.22 3.40
C ARG A 98 12.83 -12.25 3.00
N HIS A 99 12.13 -11.12 3.13
CA HIS A 99 10.72 -11.01 2.81
C HIS A 99 10.40 -11.17 1.31
N ILE A 100 11.36 -10.98 0.41
CA ILE A 100 11.20 -11.34 -1.01
C ILE A 100 10.86 -12.83 -1.17
N HIS A 101 11.52 -13.69 -0.41
CA HIS A 101 11.24 -15.14 -0.43
C HIS A 101 9.88 -15.46 0.20
N HIS A 102 9.44 -14.70 1.23
CA HIS A 102 8.11 -14.86 1.81
C HIS A 102 7.00 -14.42 0.83
N ALA A 103 7.21 -13.31 0.10
CA ALA A 103 6.32 -12.89 -0.97
C ALA A 103 6.16 -14.00 -2.02
N LYS A 104 7.28 -14.58 -2.47
CA LYS A 104 7.27 -15.73 -3.39
C LYS A 104 6.52 -16.93 -2.81
N ALA A 105 6.71 -17.24 -1.52
CA ALA A 105 6.09 -18.39 -0.87
C ALA A 105 4.56 -18.32 -0.88
N ILE A 106 3.97 -17.13 -0.65
CA ILE A 106 2.53 -16.93 -0.75
C ILE A 106 2.03 -16.77 -2.21
N GLY A 107 2.94 -16.80 -3.19
CA GLY A 107 2.61 -16.65 -4.61
C GLY A 107 2.38 -15.20 -5.06
N ALA A 108 2.85 -14.21 -4.31
CA ALA A 108 2.84 -12.81 -4.75
C ALA A 108 3.91 -12.58 -5.83
N THR A 109 3.55 -11.79 -6.84
CA THR A 109 4.47 -11.34 -7.90
C THR A 109 4.88 -9.89 -7.74
N VAL A 110 4.25 -9.18 -6.80
CA VAL A 110 4.59 -7.81 -6.41
C VAL A 110 4.78 -7.77 -4.89
N MET A 111 5.86 -7.14 -4.47
CA MET A 111 6.14 -6.84 -3.07
C MET A 111 6.23 -5.32 -2.89
N ARG A 112 5.30 -4.75 -2.14
CA ARG A 112 5.39 -3.36 -1.72
C ARG A 112 6.53 -3.22 -0.70
N VAL A 113 7.32 -2.15 -0.85
CA VAL A 113 8.43 -1.80 0.03
C VAL A 113 8.36 -0.33 0.42
N VAL A 114 8.83 0.00 1.62
CA VAL A 114 8.84 1.37 2.16
C VAL A 114 10.29 1.83 2.31
N GLY A 115 10.64 2.96 1.67
CA GLY A 115 11.98 3.54 1.74
C GLY A 115 12.22 4.33 3.01
N SER A 116 11.22 5.06 3.45
CA SER A 116 11.31 6.00 4.57
C SER A 116 9.93 6.20 5.23
N SER A 117 9.83 7.15 6.13
CA SER A 117 8.58 7.49 6.80
C SER A 117 8.54 8.97 7.17
N PHE A 118 7.40 9.36 7.73
CA PHE A 118 7.19 10.70 8.28
C PHE A 118 8.28 11.14 9.28
N SER A 119 8.92 10.20 9.96
CA SER A 119 10.01 10.48 10.91
C SER A 119 11.22 11.16 10.26
N PHE A 120 11.44 10.91 8.96
CA PHE A 120 12.62 11.35 8.20
C PHE A 120 12.30 12.39 7.11
N VAL A 121 11.04 12.74 6.90
CA VAL A 121 10.56 13.63 5.82
C VAL A 121 11.16 15.03 5.84
N ARG A 122 11.76 15.45 6.96
CA ARG A 122 12.38 16.79 7.10
C ARG A 122 13.90 16.76 7.02
N ASP A 123 14.47 15.58 6.95
CA ASP A 123 15.91 15.43 6.76
C ASP A 123 16.25 15.60 5.26
N PRO A 124 17.48 15.97 4.90
CA PRO A 124 17.89 16.10 3.51
C PRO A 124 17.62 14.80 2.71
N HIS A 125 16.81 14.85 1.65
CA HIS A 125 16.38 13.68 0.89
C HIS A 125 17.50 13.11 0.00
N GLU A 126 18.35 13.97 -0.58
CA GLU A 126 19.41 13.51 -1.50
C GLU A 126 20.34 12.43 -0.93
N PRO A 127 20.83 12.53 0.33
CA PRO A 127 21.59 11.43 0.94
C PRO A 127 20.78 10.17 1.14
N GLN A 128 19.48 10.30 1.49
CA GLN A 128 18.58 9.16 1.70
C GLN A 128 18.36 8.40 0.39
N LEU A 129 17.97 9.10 -0.67
CA LEU A 129 17.68 8.52 -1.98
C LEU A 129 18.89 7.80 -2.58
N ARG A 130 20.10 8.34 -2.40
CA ARG A 130 21.33 7.68 -2.86
C ARG A 130 21.53 6.34 -2.16
N ILE A 131 21.39 6.27 -0.83
CA ILE A 131 21.56 5.02 -0.08
C ILE A 131 20.45 4.03 -0.44
N LEU A 132 19.21 4.50 -0.50
CA LEU A 132 18.06 3.69 -0.89
C LEU A 132 18.21 3.14 -2.31
N GLY A 133 18.71 3.94 -3.26
CA GLY A 133 18.99 3.51 -4.61
C GLY A 133 19.98 2.34 -4.67
N ASP A 134 21.04 2.40 -3.88
CA ASP A 134 22.01 1.29 -3.79
C ASP A 134 21.37 0.03 -3.19
N TRP A 135 20.58 0.18 -2.13
CA TRP A 135 19.89 -0.95 -1.49
C TRP A 135 18.81 -1.57 -2.37
N PHE A 136 18.04 -0.76 -3.07
CA PHE A 136 17.04 -1.27 -4.00
C PHE A 136 17.67 -1.94 -5.24
N ARG A 137 18.80 -1.46 -5.76
CA ARG A 137 19.53 -2.16 -6.83
C ARG A 137 19.99 -3.56 -6.41
N GLU A 138 20.41 -3.73 -5.14
CA GLU A 138 20.69 -5.04 -4.57
C GLU A 138 19.43 -5.90 -4.46
N ALA A 139 18.36 -5.36 -3.87
CA ALA A 139 17.11 -6.06 -3.64
C ALA A 139 16.42 -6.49 -4.95
N VAL A 140 16.44 -5.64 -5.97
CA VAL A 140 15.87 -5.94 -7.30
C VAL A 140 16.54 -7.15 -7.95
N ARG A 141 17.86 -7.35 -7.78
CA ARG A 141 18.54 -8.54 -8.30
C ARG A 141 18.05 -9.84 -7.65
N VAL A 142 17.78 -9.78 -6.33
CA VAL A 142 17.21 -10.93 -5.60
C VAL A 142 15.76 -11.14 -6.05
N ALA A 143 14.97 -10.09 -6.08
CA ALA A 143 13.55 -10.14 -6.44
C ALA A 143 13.32 -10.66 -7.86
N ALA A 144 14.13 -10.20 -8.83
CA ALA A 144 14.08 -10.68 -10.21
C ALA A 144 14.39 -12.20 -10.30
N GLY A 145 15.33 -12.69 -9.49
CA GLY A 145 15.65 -14.13 -9.41
C GLY A 145 14.47 -14.97 -8.89
N GLU A 146 13.61 -14.38 -8.05
CA GLU A 146 12.41 -15.02 -7.51
C GLU A 146 11.14 -14.78 -8.37
N GLY A 147 11.23 -13.93 -9.40
CA GLY A 147 10.08 -13.51 -10.22
C GLY A 147 9.12 -12.61 -9.45
N VAL A 148 9.63 -11.80 -8.52
CA VAL A 148 8.90 -10.80 -7.75
C VAL A 148 9.36 -9.41 -8.18
N SER A 149 8.43 -8.48 -8.40
CA SER A 149 8.74 -7.08 -8.62
C SER A 149 8.62 -6.30 -7.30
N LEU A 150 9.53 -5.36 -7.07
CA LEU A 150 9.46 -4.47 -5.92
C LEU A 150 8.73 -3.19 -6.32
N ALA A 151 7.76 -2.78 -5.50
CA ALA A 151 6.98 -1.57 -5.68
C ALA A 151 7.23 -0.63 -4.48
N ILE A 152 8.03 0.44 -4.70
CA ILE A 152 8.23 1.46 -3.65
C ILE A 152 6.93 2.23 -3.43
N GLU A 153 6.50 2.37 -2.19
CA GLU A 153 5.36 3.22 -1.85
C GLU A 153 5.81 4.66 -1.63
N ASN A 154 5.01 5.62 -2.09
CA ASN A 154 5.07 7.01 -1.65
C ASN A 154 4.45 7.12 -0.24
N HIS A 155 5.28 6.87 0.79
CA HIS A 155 4.86 6.63 2.18
C HIS A 155 5.10 7.86 3.08
N ILE A 156 4.54 9.03 2.74
CA ILE A 156 4.69 10.29 3.50
C ILE A 156 6.18 10.71 3.62
N ASP A 157 6.96 10.42 2.59
CA ASP A 157 8.41 10.57 2.60
C ASP A 157 8.91 11.38 1.39
N TYR A 158 8.66 10.94 0.18
CA TYR A 158 9.18 11.51 -1.06
C TYR A 158 8.03 11.99 -1.96
N ASP A 159 8.30 13.05 -2.74
CA ASP A 159 7.40 13.51 -3.79
C ASP A 159 7.50 12.65 -5.06
N ALA A 160 6.62 12.91 -6.02
CA ALA A 160 6.57 12.13 -7.25
C ALA A 160 7.83 12.25 -8.12
N ASP A 161 8.48 13.39 -8.12
CA ASP A 161 9.71 13.61 -8.91
C ASP A 161 10.89 12.85 -8.30
N GLU A 162 10.97 12.77 -6.97
CA GLU A 162 11.98 12.01 -6.24
C GLU A 162 11.80 10.49 -6.46
N ILE A 163 10.56 10.00 -6.42
CA ILE A 163 10.24 8.59 -6.69
C ILE A 163 10.51 8.25 -8.15
N LEU A 164 10.11 9.10 -9.09
CA LEU A 164 10.37 8.89 -10.52
C LEU A 164 11.87 8.79 -10.79
N ARG A 165 12.65 9.74 -10.23
CA ARG A 165 14.10 9.70 -10.36
C ARG A 165 14.70 8.40 -9.82
N LEU A 166 14.24 7.93 -8.67
CA LEU A 166 14.72 6.68 -8.09
C LEU A 166 14.41 5.47 -9.00
N ILE A 167 13.22 5.43 -9.59
CA ILE A 167 12.81 4.39 -10.54
C ILE A 167 13.70 4.42 -11.79
N GLU A 168 13.92 5.61 -12.36
CA GLU A 168 14.76 5.79 -13.55
C GLU A 168 16.23 5.45 -13.29
N GLU A 169 16.78 5.80 -12.12
CA GLU A 169 18.14 5.46 -11.73
C GLU A 169 18.37 3.97 -11.48
N ILE A 170 17.33 3.24 -11.03
CA ILE A 170 17.40 1.78 -10.85
C ILE A 170 17.26 1.07 -12.19
N ASP A 171 16.47 1.61 -13.11
CA ASP A 171 16.27 1.16 -14.50
C ASP A 171 16.04 -0.36 -14.60
N SER A 172 15.01 -0.86 -13.93
CA SER A 172 14.70 -2.28 -13.91
C SER A 172 13.21 -2.54 -14.11
N PRO A 173 12.83 -3.52 -14.95
CA PRO A 173 11.44 -3.93 -15.11
C PRO A 173 10.86 -4.60 -13.84
N PHE A 174 11.71 -4.93 -12.86
CA PHE A 174 11.32 -5.47 -11.56
C PHE A 174 11.24 -4.40 -10.45
N PHE A 175 11.28 -3.11 -10.80
CA PHE A 175 11.13 -2.01 -9.86
C PHE A 175 10.14 -0.98 -10.38
N GLY A 176 9.19 -0.59 -9.54
CA GLY A 176 8.19 0.43 -9.85
C GLY A 176 7.57 0.98 -8.59
N VAL A 177 6.35 1.50 -8.67
CA VAL A 177 5.68 2.16 -7.56
C VAL A 177 4.43 1.40 -7.11
N ASN A 178 4.25 1.32 -5.79
CA ASN A 178 2.95 1.13 -5.15
C ASN A 178 2.37 2.53 -4.91
N LEU A 179 1.45 2.94 -5.75
CA LEU A 179 0.91 4.28 -5.73
C LEU A 179 -0.15 4.41 -4.63
N ASP A 180 0.19 5.11 -3.54
CA ASP A 180 -0.79 5.56 -2.55
C ASP A 180 -1.39 6.88 -2.99
N THR A 181 -2.71 6.90 -3.15
CA THR A 181 -3.41 8.04 -3.74
C THR A 181 -3.48 9.27 -2.86
N ALA A 182 -3.29 9.13 -1.54
CA ALA A 182 -3.47 10.22 -0.58
C ALA A 182 -2.16 10.73 0.05
N ASN A 183 -1.12 9.90 0.11
CA ASN A 183 0.12 10.25 0.78
C ASN A 183 0.85 11.44 0.12
N PHE A 184 0.62 11.69 -1.18
CA PHE A 184 1.13 12.88 -1.87
C PHE A 184 0.68 14.19 -1.20
N LEU A 185 -0.58 14.27 -0.73
CA LEU A 185 -1.06 15.46 -0.02
C LEU A 185 -0.27 15.74 1.27
N ARG A 186 0.31 14.72 1.88
CA ARG A 186 1.09 14.84 3.13
C ARG A 186 2.49 15.42 2.89
N VAL A 187 3.01 15.30 1.68
CA VAL A 187 4.27 15.92 1.23
C VAL A 187 4.04 17.14 0.33
N GLN A 188 2.80 17.66 0.29
CA GLN A 188 2.39 18.84 -0.46
C GLN A 188 2.53 18.70 -1.99
N ASP A 189 2.36 17.48 -2.49
CA ASP A 189 2.29 17.17 -3.91
C ASP A 189 0.83 16.94 -4.35
N ASP A 190 0.52 17.18 -5.62
CA ASP A 190 -0.82 16.96 -6.16
C ASP A 190 -1.00 15.50 -6.57
N PRO A 191 -1.98 14.77 -6.00
CA PRO A 191 -2.15 13.35 -6.30
C PRO A 191 -2.46 13.04 -7.76
N VAL A 192 -3.14 13.93 -8.48
CA VAL A 192 -3.48 13.74 -9.89
C VAL A 192 -2.24 13.95 -10.76
N GLU A 193 -1.49 15.05 -10.54
CA GLU A 193 -0.25 15.33 -11.27
C GLU A 193 0.81 14.27 -10.98
N ALA A 194 0.94 13.86 -9.72
CA ALA A 194 1.83 12.77 -9.30
C ALA A 194 1.48 11.45 -10.00
N THR A 195 0.17 11.13 -10.09
CA THR A 195 -0.28 9.94 -10.81
C THR A 195 0.03 10.03 -12.30
N GLU A 196 -0.17 11.17 -12.98
CA GLU A 196 0.19 11.33 -14.40
C GLU A 196 1.69 11.01 -14.65
N LYS A 197 2.58 11.43 -13.74
CA LYS A 197 4.01 11.15 -13.84
C LYS A 197 4.34 9.67 -13.62
N LEU A 198 3.73 9.05 -12.62
CA LEU A 198 4.12 7.73 -12.14
C LEU A 198 3.33 6.58 -12.76
N ALA A 199 2.20 6.86 -13.45
CA ALA A 199 1.31 5.84 -13.98
C ALA A 199 1.99 4.75 -14.84
N PRO A 200 3.02 5.04 -15.67
CA PRO A 200 3.74 4.01 -16.43
C PRO A 200 4.49 2.99 -15.59
N TYR A 201 4.76 3.32 -14.33
CA TYR A 201 5.57 2.52 -13.41
C TYR A 201 4.77 1.87 -12.29
N VAL A 202 3.43 2.02 -12.30
CA VAL A 202 2.57 1.50 -11.23
C VAL A 202 2.47 -0.02 -11.32
N LEU A 203 2.93 -0.69 -10.27
CA LEU A 203 2.87 -2.15 -10.09
C LEU A 203 1.76 -2.57 -9.11
N ALA A 204 1.47 -1.73 -8.13
CA ALA A 204 0.41 -1.90 -7.14
C ALA A 204 -0.15 -0.54 -6.71
N THR A 205 -1.24 -0.53 -5.95
CA THR A 205 -1.83 0.70 -5.43
C THR A 205 -2.30 0.52 -4.00
N HIS A 206 -2.23 1.60 -3.20
CA HIS A 206 -3.05 1.82 -2.04
C HIS A 206 -4.02 2.96 -2.36
N VAL A 207 -5.30 2.62 -2.52
CA VAL A 207 -6.33 3.63 -2.74
C VAL A 207 -6.83 4.10 -1.39
N LYS A 208 -6.48 5.33 -1.06
CA LYS A 208 -6.79 5.98 0.20
C LYS A 208 -7.48 7.30 -0.09
N ASP A 209 -8.48 7.65 0.73
CA ASP A 209 -9.11 8.98 0.71
C ASP A 209 -9.06 9.60 2.09
N ILE A 210 -8.84 10.90 2.16
CA ILE A 210 -8.54 11.58 3.42
C ILE A 210 -9.24 12.93 3.52
N GLU A 211 -9.45 13.38 4.77
CA GLU A 211 -9.91 14.73 5.09
C GLU A 211 -9.05 15.35 6.21
N PRO A 212 -8.91 16.69 6.27
CA PRO A 212 -8.16 17.34 7.34
C PRO A 212 -8.91 17.28 8.67
N VAL A 213 -8.17 17.03 9.74
CA VAL A 213 -8.73 17.00 11.10
C VAL A 213 -8.69 18.39 11.72
N LYS A 214 -9.88 18.95 11.98
CA LYS A 214 -10.01 20.27 12.61
C LYS A 214 -9.30 20.32 13.96
N GLY A 215 -8.45 21.34 14.13
CA GLY A 215 -7.73 21.59 15.39
C GLY A 215 -6.42 20.82 15.53
N ARG A 216 -6.07 19.96 14.59
CA ARG A 216 -4.75 19.32 14.54
C ARG A 216 -3.73 20.22 13.86
N SER A 217 -2.46 20.07 14.27
CA SER A 217 -1.35 20.73 13.59
C SER A 217 -1.16 20.13 12.21
N VAL A 218 -0.98 20.96 11.19
CA VAL A 218 -0.60 20.52 9.83
C VAL A 218 0.76 19.79 9.78
N ARG A 219 1.51 19.86 10.88
CA ARG A 219 2.80 19.18 11.02
C ARG A 219 2.67 17.81 11.69
N ALA A 220 1.48 17.43 12.15
CA ALA A 220 1.25 16.10 12.73
C ALA A 220 1.03 15.09 11.61
N TRP A 221 1.58 13.89 11.75
CA TRP A 221 1.40 12.82 10.76
C TRP A 221 -0.10 12.51 10.52
N ASN A 222 -0.90 12.61 11.58
CA ASN A 222 -2.34 12.39 11.57
C ASN A 222 -3.17 13.69 11.43
N TYR A 223 -2.61 14.72 10.76
CA TYR A 223 -3.37 15.90 10.35
C TYR A 223 -4.52 15.53 9.41
N PHE A 224 -4.30 14.54 8.56
CA PHE A 224 -5.34 13.93 7.76
C PHE A 224 -5.82 12.64 8.41
N ALA A 225 -7.12 12.37 8.28
CA ALA A 225 -7.75 11.13 8.69
C ALA A 225 -8.45 10.47 7.50
N CYS A 226 -8.45 9.15 7.45
CA CYS A 226 -9.05 8.38 6.36
C CYS A 226 -10.56 8.43 6.40
N VAL A 227 -11.15 8.49 5.22
CA VAL A 227 -12.59 8.43 4.98
C VAL A 227 -12.90 7.35 3.93
N ALA A 228 -14.17 7.05 3.72
CA ALA A 228 -14.55 6.15 2.64
C ALA A 228 -14.16 6.75 1.28
N ALA A 229 -13.72 5.92 0.36
CA ALA A 229 -13.30 6.35 -0.96
C ALA A 229 -14.40 7.16 -1.68
N GLY A 230 -14.04 8.33 -2.18
CA GLY A 230 -14.93 9.30 -2.80
C GLY A 230 -15.61 10.27 -1.82
N GLU A 231 -15.28 10.24 -0.52
CA GLU A 231 -15.82 11.17 0.49
C GLU A 231 -14.82 12.24 0.93
N GLY A 232 -13.56 12.14 0.50
CA GLY A 232 -12.48 13.01 0.95
C GLY A 232 -11.99 14.00 -0.11
N LEU A 233 -10.71 14.34 -0.02
CA LEU A 233 -10.05 15.34 -0.87
C LEU A 233 -9.48 14.75 -2.15
N VAL A 234 -9.27 13.44 -2.22
CA VAL A 234 -8.57 12.80 -3.34
C VAL A 234 -9.54 12.60 -4.51
N GLU A 235 -9.18 13.08 -5.69
CA GLU A 235 -9.95 12.89 -6.92
C GLU A 235 -9.71 11.47 -7.48
N ILE A 236 -10.15 10.45 -6.72
CA ILE A 236 -9.91 9.03 -7.02
C ILE A 236 -10.42 8.64 -8.41
N ASP A 237 -11.52 9.19 -8.87
CA ASP A 237 -12.08 8.97 -10.21
C ASP A 237 -11.08 9.39 -11.30
N LYS A 238 -10.45 10.55 -11.17
CA LYS A 238 -9.41 10.99 -12.10
C LYS A 238 -8.18 10.08 -12.06
N ILE A 239 -7.73 9.73 -10.87
CA ILE A 239 -6.58 8.83 -10.68
C ILE A 239 -6.85 7.47 -11.34
N VAL A 240 -8.01 6.88 -11.11
CA VAL A 240 -8.42 5.60 -11.70
C VAL A 240 -8.47 5.70 -13.23
N ALA A 241 -8.97 6.81 -13.79
CA ALA A 241 -8.98 7.05 -15.23
C ALA A 241 -7.56 7.18 -15.81
N ILE A 242 -6.63 7.87 -15.12
CA ILE A 242 -5.22 7.96 -15.53
C ILE A 242 -4.58 6.57 -15.56
N LEU A 243 -4.74 5.78 -14.49
CA LEU A 243 -4.22 4.42 -14.41
C LEU A 243 -4.78 3.52 -15.53
N ALA A 244 -6.08 3.66 -15.84
CA ALA A 244 -6.72 2.91 -16.93
C ALA A 244 -6.10 3.26 -18.29
N ARG A 245 -5.90 4.55 -18.58
CA ARG A 245 -5.26 5.04 -19.83
C ARG A 245 -3.80 4.59 -19.94
N ALA A 246 -3.07 4.55 -18.80
CA ALA A 246 -1.69 4.04 -18.76
C ALA A 246 -1.60 2.52 -18.93
N GLY A 247 -2.73 1.82 -18.98
CA GLY A 247 -2.76 0.37 -19.14
C GLY A 247 -2.62 -0.43 -17.84
N TYR A 248 -2.69 0.19 -16.68
CA TYR A 248 -2.69 -0.54 -15.41
C TYR A 248 -3.89 -1.50 -15.32
N ARG A 249 -3.63 -2.75 -14.95
CA ARG A 249 -4.65 -3.82 -14.83
C ARG A 249 -4.61 -4.51 -13.48
N GLY A 250 -3.74 -4.05 -12.59
CA GLY A 250 -3.54 -4.60 -11.25
C GLY A 250 -4.69 -4.29 -10.30
N LEU A 251 -4.38 -4.43 -9.02
CA LEU A 251 -5.33 -4.30 -7.92
C LEU A 251 -5.46 -2.83 -7.49
N LEU A 252 -6.68 -2.33 -7.43
CA LEU A 252 -7.05 -1.13 -6.67
C LEU A 252 -7.33 -1.59 -5.24
N ALA A 253 -6.33 -1.55 -4.38
CA ALA A 253 -6.43 -1.99 -2.99
C ALA A 253 -6.81 -0.82 -2.09
N PHE A 254 -8.03 -0.79 -1.57
CA PHE A 254 -8.43 0.22 -0.60
C PHE A 254 -7.65 0.04 0.70
N GLU A 255 -7.14 1.14 1.25
CA GLU A 255 -6.37 1.13 2.49
C GLU A 255 -6.86 2.22 3.46
N VAL A 256 -6.79 1.91 4.76
CA VAL A 256 -7.13 2.83 5.85
C VAL A 256 -6.01 2.78 6.89
N ASP A 257 -5.43 3.92 7.21
CA ASP A 257 -4.61 4.11 8.42
C ASP A 257 -5.47 4.68 9.57
N MET A 258 -5.36 5.96 9.91
CA MET A 258 -6.17 6.58 10.97
C MET A 258 -7.55 6.98 10.44
N PRO A 259 -8.65 6.29 10.81
CA PRO A 259 -9.97 6.67 10.37
C PRO A 259 -10.46 7.99 10.98
N ALA A 260 -11.22 8.76 10.22
CA ALA A 260 -11.88 9.96 10.71
C ALA A 260 -12.87 9.61 11.86
N ALA A 261 -13.10 10.57 12.76
CA ALA A 261 -13.88 10.33 13.98
C ALA A 261 -15.24 9.69 13.74
N ARG A 262 -15.89 10.02 12.60
CA ARG A 262 -17.19 9.43 12.23
C ARG A 262 -17.11 7.95 11.83
N TRP A 263 -15.89 7.45 11.53
CA TRP A 263 -15.63 6.09 11.11
C TRP A 263 -15.02 5.21 12.22
N LEU A 264 -14.63 5.80 13.35
CA LEU A 264 -14.12 5.03 14.50
C LEU A 264 -15.16 4.00 14.96
N GLY A 265 -14.77 2.74 14.99
CA GLY A 265 -15.67 1.61 15.32
C GLY A 265 -16.61 1.19 14.18
N ARG A 266 -16.48 1.82 13.01
CA ARG A 266 -17.26 1.52 11.80
C ARG A 266 -16.35 1.25 10.60
N GLU A 267 -15.15 0.78 10.87
CA GLU A 267 -14.11 0.57 9.84
C GLU A 267 -14.59 -0.41 8.77
N ASP A 268 -15.27 -1.49 9.18
CA ASP A 268 -15.79 -2.49 8.24
C ASP A 268 -16.83 -1.91 7.28
N GLU A 269 -17.74 -1.06 7.75
CA GLU A 269 -18.70 -0.35 6.90
C GLU A 269 -17.99 0.62 5.93
N MET A 270 -16.94 1.30 6.39
CA MET A 270 -16.13 2.19 5.54
C MET A 270 -15.46 1.41 4.42
N VAL A 271 -14.91 0.24 4.73
CA VAL A 271 -14.26 -0.65 3.76
C VAL A 271 -15.28 -1.17 2.73
N GLU A 272 -16.45 -1.64 3.17
CA GLU A 272 -17.52 -2.09 2.26
C GLU A 272 -17.96 -1.00 1.29
N ARG A 273 -18.17 0.21 1.77
CA ARG A 273 -18.57 1.36 0.93
C ARG A 273 -17.50 1.71 -0.09
N SER A 274 -16.23 1.68 0.33
CA SER A 274 -15.09 1.98 -0.52
C SER A 274 -14.89 0.93 -1.61
N VAL A 275 -14.98 -0.35 -1.26
CA VAL A 275 -14.94 -1.46 -2.24
C VAL A 275 -16.07 -1.33 -3.26
N ALA A 276 -17.29 -1.01 -2.82
CA ALA A 276 -18.43 -0.80 -3.72
C ALA A 276 -18.21 0.40 -4.66
N TYR A 277 -17.64 1.50 -4.15
CA TYR A 277 -17.28 2.68 -4.95
C TYR A 277 -16.23 2.34 -6.00
N LEU A 278 -15.13 1.70 -5.62
CA LEU A 278 -14.04 1.32 -6.54
C LEU A 278 -14.51 0.33 -7.61
N LYS A 279 -15.41 -0.61 -7.28
CA LYS A 279 -16.00 -1.51 -8.26
C LYS A 279 -16.80 -0.77 -9.34
N ARG A 280 -17.54 0.29 -8.96
CA ARG A 280 -18.25 1.12 -9.95
C ARG A 280 -17.29 1.85 -10.88
N LEU A 281 -16.19 2.42 -10.32
CA LEU A 281 -15.18 3.10 -11.14
C LEU A 281 -14.48 2.12 -12.08
N ALA A 282 -14.02 0.97 -11.57
CA ALA A 282 -13.34 -0.04 -12.39
C ALA A 282 -14.24 -0.57 -13.53
N ALA A 283 -15.56 -0.72 -13.28
CA ALA A 283 -16.50 -1.15 -14.29
C ALA A 283 -16.75 -0.05 -15.36
N ALA A 284 -16.82 1.22 -14.96
CA ALA A 284 -16.95 2.34 -15.89
C ALA A 284 -15.75 2.40 -16.85
N GLU A 285 -14.52 2.30 -16.33
CA GLU A 285 -13.30 2.31 -17.16
C GLU A 285 -13.21 1.09 -18.09
N ALA A 286 -13.71 -0.08 -17.66
CA ALA A 286 -13.73 -1.28 -18.50
C ALA A 286 -14.70 -1.16 -19.69
N SER A 287 -15.71 -0.29 -19.60
CA SER A 287 -16.69 -0.06 -20.69
C SER A 287 -16.24 0.97 -21.73
N HIS A 288 -15.16 1.71 -21.46
CA HIS A 288 -14.61 2.75 -22.35
C HIS A 288 -13.32 2.31 -23.07
N GLY A 289 -12.76 1.16 -22.75
CA GLY A 289 -11.58 0.57 -23.37
C GLY A 289 -11.87 -0.71 -24.13
#